data_58a8eaedeea9353c1eee06f93690d5ce
#
_entry.id   58a8eaedeea9353c1eee06f93690d5ce
#
_cell.length_a   1.000
_cell.length_b   1.000
_cell.length_c   1.000
_cell.angle_alpha   90.00
_cell.angle_beta   90.00
_cell.angle_gamma   90.00
#
_symmetry.space_group_name_H-M   'P 1'
#
loop_
_entity.id
_entity.type
_entity.pdbx_description
1 polymer ?
#
loop_
_entity_poly.entity_id
_entity_poly.type
_entity_poly.pdbx_seq_one_letter_code
_entity_poly.pdbx_strand_id
1 'polypeptide(L)'
;MIFKRKNIWLFIFIDSLVIVLSVIGSYLLRFDFIVPKDLFQGAIYFFVVSLFSKLAVNVVLNVYSGLWRYTSFNDLLSILKASTAGTILSAALSLMVLGFFIVPRSIFFIDYILTTIGFISARAAVRFYSNYFFVKQKKSNRISNNNKTKLLL
;
A
#
# COMPACT_ATOMS: atom_id res chain seq x y z
N MET A 1 -20.34 -6.33 -13.81
CA MET A 1 -19.73 -5.00 -13.62
C MET A 1 -19.70 -4.52 -12.17
N ILE A 2 -20.39 -5.18 -11.24
CA ILE A 2 -20.56 -4.80 -9.82
C ILE A 2 -19.38 -5.26 -8.94
N PHE A 3 -18.67 -6.32 -9.32
CA PHE A 3 -17.51 -6.85 -8.59
C PHE A 3 -16.28 -5.92 -8.59
N LYS A 4 -16.16 -5.02 -9.57
CA LYS A 4 -15.00 -4.13 -9.77
C LYS A 4 -14.89 -3.02 -8.71
N ARG A 5 -16.00 -2.58 -8.12
CA ARG A 5 -16.06 -1.47 -7.16
C ARG A 5 -15.69 -1.89 -5.71
N LYS A 6 -16.08 -3.09 -5.28
CA LYS A 6 -15.83 -3.57 -3.90
C LYS A 6 -14.34 -3.76 -3.59
N ASN A 7 -13.54 -4.11 -4.59
CA ASN A 7 -12.13 -4.41 -4.35
C ASN A 7 -11.25 -3.15 -4.27
N ILE A 8 -11.68 -2.01 -4.86
CA ILE A 8 -10.92 -0.74 -4.78
C ILE A 8 -10.86 -0.25 -3.32
N TRP A 9 -11.98 -0.32 -2.59
CA TRP A 9 -12.03 0.07 -1.18
C TRP A 9 -11.11 -0.76 -0.29
N LEU A 10 -11.00 -2.05 -0.58
CA LEU A 10 -10.08 -2.94 0.13
C LEU A 10 -8.61 -2.53 -0.11
N PHE A 11 -8.23 -2.17 -1.34
CA PHE A 11 -6.88 -1.71 -1.65
C PHE A 11 -6.58 -0.35 -1.01
N ILE A 12 -7.53 0.59 -1.04
CA ILE A 12 -7.40 1.87 -0.35
C ILE A 12 -7.20 1.66 1.15
N PHE A 13 -7.93 0.73 1.77
CA PHE A 13 -7.78 0.39 3.17
C PHE A 13 -6.41 -0.22 3.48
N ILE A 14 -5.94 -1.16 2.66
CA ILE A 14 -4.61 -1.77 2.80
C ILE A 14 -3.51 -0.72 2.63
N ASP A 15 -3.61 0.12 1.59
CA ASP A 15 -2.64 1.19 1.33
C ASP A 15 -2.62 2.20 2.49
N SER A 16 -3.79 2.56 3.05
CA SER A 16 -3.86 3.42 4.24
C SER A 16 -3.14 2.79 5.43
N LEU A 17 -3.34 1.50 5.68
CA LEU A 17 -2.69 0.78 6.76
C LEU A 17 -1.16 0.73 6.55
N VAL A 18 -0.70 0.50 5.33
CA VAL A 18 0.73 0.54 4.99
C VAL A 18 1.32 1.93 5.26
N ILE A 19 0.63 3.01 4.85
CA ILE A 19 1.10 4.38 5.09
C ILE A 19 1.20 4.67 6.59
N VAL A 20 0.19 4.28 7.37
CA VAL A 20 0.19 4.42 8.83
C VAL A 20 1.40 3.73 9.45
N LEU A 21 1.62 2.46 9.10
CA LEU A 21 2.75 1.68 9.61
C LEU A 21 4.09 2.25 9.16
N SER A 22 4.19 2.79 7.94
CA SER A 22 5.42 3.40 7.42
C SER A 22 5.77 4.68 8.17
N VAL A 23 4.81 5.56 8.43
CA VAL A 23 5.04 6.79 9.19
C VAL A 23 5.43 6.47 10.62
N ILE A 24 4.70 5.60 11.31
CA ILE A 24 5.04 5.18 12.68
C ILE A 24 6.43 4.54 12.70
N GLY A 25 6.70 3.61 11.79
CA GLY A 25 7.99 2.93 11.67
C GLY A 25 9.13 3.89 11.40
N SER A 26 8.94 4.94 10.59
CA SER A 26 9.97 5.93 10.29
C SER A 26 10.38 6.74 11.53
N TYR A 27 9.42 7.11 12.38
CA TYR A 27 9.72 7.78 13.65
C TYR A 27 10.39 6.83 14.64
N LEU A 28 9.88 5.61 14.80
CA LEU A 28 10.46 4.62 15.71
C LEU A 28 11.91 4.27 15.34
N LEU A 29 12.19 4.05 14.06
CA LEU A 29 13.54 3.76 13.56
C LEU A 29 14.47 4.96 13.68
N ARG A 30 13.96 6.18 13.52
CA ARG A 30 14.78 7.40 13.60
C ARG A 30 15.20 7.71 15.04
N PHE A 31 14.33 7.44 16.01
CA PHE A 31 14.51 7.81 17.42
C PHE A 31 14.74 6.63 18.35
N ASP A 32 15.19 5.49 17.80
CA ASP A 32 15.51 4.28 18.60
C ASP A 32 14.37 3.91 19.56
N PHE A 33 13.12 3.96 19.06
CA PHE A 33 11.87 3.69 19.79
C PHE A 33 11.51 4.69 20.89
N ILE A 34 12.27 5.77 21.07
CA ILE A 34 12.00 6.82 22.08
C ILE A 34 11.78 8.14 21.38
N VAL A 35 10.54 8.41 20.99
CA VAL A 35 10.17 9.66 20.30
C VAL A 35 10.09 10.83 21.30
N PRO A 36 10.86 11.94 21.10
CA PRO A 36 10.79 13.12 21.96
C PRO A 36 9.39 13.75 21.94
N LYS A 37 8.90 14.16 23.13
CA LYS A 37 7.57 14.75 23.27
C LYS A 37 7.37 16.01 22.41
N ASP A 38 8.42 16.80 22.24
CA ASP A 38 8.39 18.05 21.47
C ASP A 38 8.12 17.82 19.97
N LEU A 39 8.45 16.63 19.46
CA LEU A 39 8.22 16.26 18.06
C LEU A 39 6.85 15.61 17.79
N PHE A 40 6.08 15.34 18.85
CA PHE A 40 4.84 14.58 18.74
C PHE A 40 3.78 15.32 17.90
N GLN A 41 3.66 16.64 18.07
CA GLN A 41 2.77 17.46 17.24
C GLN A 41 3.19 17.44 15.77
N GLY A 42 4.47 17.60 15.48
CA GLY A 42 5.01 17.49 14.12
C GLY A 42 4.77 16.12 13.49
N ALA A 43 4.88 15.05 14.28
CA ALA A 43 4.60 13.69 13.83
C ALA A 43 3.12 13.50 13.43
N ILE A 44 2.18 14.04 14.20
CA ILE A 44 0.75 13.96 13.87
C ILE A 44 0.46 14.72 12.57
N TYR A 45 0.99 15.94 12.40
CA TYR A 45 0.83 16.70 11.16
C TYR A 45 1.42 15.98 9.97
N PHE A 46 2.65 15.48 10.09
CA PHE A 46 3.29 14.71 9.02
C PHE A 46 2.48 13.46 8.67
N PHE A 47 1.95 12.76 9.67
CA PHE A 47 1.08 11.60 9.47
C PHE A 47 -0.14 11.93 8.62
N VAL A 48 -0.88 13.00 8.97
CA VAL A 48 -2.08 13.42 8.24
C VAL A 48 -1.72 13.82 6.81
N VAL A 49 -0.71 14.67 6.65
CA VAL A 49 -0.25 15.13 5.33
C VAL A 49 0.23 13.97 4.46
N SER A 50 1.02 13.06 5.03
CA SER A 50 1.53 11.87 4.32
C SER A 50 0.39 10.94 3.86
N LEU A 51 -0.59 10.70 4.74
CA LEU A 51 -1.74 9.86 4.43
C LEU A 51 -2.53 10.41 3.23
N PHE A 52 -2.94 11.68 3.30
CA PHE A 52 -3.73 12.30 2.23
C PHE A 52 -2.95 12.44 0.92
N SER A 53 -1.69 12.89 0.99
CA SER A 53 -0.85 13.07 -0.20
C SER A 53 -0.61 11.77 -0.95
N LYS A 54 -0.23 10.72 -0.25
CA LYS A 54 0.06 9.41 -0.86
C LYS A 54 -1.20 8.74 -1.42
N LEU A 55 -2.33 8.81 -0.70
CA LEU A 55 -3.60 8.29 -1.22
C LEU A 55 -4.06 9.08 -2.45
N ALA A 56 -3.97 10.40 -2.43
CA ALA A 56 -4.33 11.24 -3.57
C ALA A 56 -3.49 10.90 -4.81
N VAL A 57 -2.17 10.76 -4.65
CA VAL A 57 -1.27 10.39 -5.75
C VAL A 57 -1.59 8.99 -6.28
N ASN A 58 -1.87 8.01 -5.43
CA ASN A 58 -2.25 6.66 -5.85
C ASN A 58 -3.54 6.66 -6.69
N VAL A 59 -4.52 7.50 -6.33
CA VAL A 59 -5.77 7.67 -7.09
C VAL A 59 -5.51 8.36 -8.42
N VAL A 60 -4.76 9.48 -8.43
CA VAL A 60 -4.46 10.27 -9.64
C VAL A 60 -3.67 9.46 -10.66
N LEU A 61 -2.68 8.70 -10.22
CA LEU A 61 -1.87 7.84 -11.08
C LEU A 61 -2.57 6.54 -11.48
N ASN A 62 -3.85 6.38 -11.12
CA ASN A 62 -4.66 5.20 -11.45
C ASN A 62 -3.97 3.87 -11.09
N VAL A 63 -3.21 3.84 -9.99
CA VAL A 63 -2.46 2.66 -9.55
C VAL A 63 -3.39 1.48 -9.26
N TYR A 64 -4.66 1.76 -9.00
CA TYR A 64 -5.71 0.76 -8.75
C TYR A 64 -6.31 0.14 -10.03
N SER A 65 -6.03 0.67 -11.21
CA SER A 65 -6.61 0.18 -12.47
C SER A 65 -5.91 -1.05 -13.06
N GLY A 66 -4.62 -1.23 -12.76
CA GLY A 66 -3.77 -2.32 -13.30
C GLY A 66 -3.86 -3.66 -12.59
N LEU A 67 -4.50 -3.73 -11.44
CA LEU A 67 -4.47 -4.88 -10.50
C LEU A 67 -5.09 -6.19 -11.03
N TRP A 68 -5.77 -6.15 -12.18
CA TRP A 68 -6.54 -7.29 -12.73
C TRP A 68 -5.87 -8.01 -13.91
N ARG A 69 -4.83 -7.46 -14.49
CA ARG A 69 -4.12 -8.03 -15.65
C ARG A 69 -2.67 -8.24 -15.27
N TYR A 70 -2.22 -9.47 -15.24
CA TYR A 70 -0.82 -9.90 -15.12
C TYR A 70 0.13 -8.85 -14.53
N THR A 71 0.75 -9.17 -13.39
CA THR A 71 1.81 -8.31 -12.82
C THR A 71 2.93 -8.21 -13.84
N SER A 72 2.92 -7.13 -14.56
CA SER A 72 3.99 -6.75 -15.46
C SER A 72 5.00 -5.92 -14.68
N PHE A 73 6.23 -5.88 -15.13
CA PHE A 73 7.26 -4.94 -14.66
C PHE A 73 6.71 -3.49 -14.60
N ASN A 74 5.78 -3.15 -15.48
CA ASN A 74 5.08 -1.87 -15.50
C ASN A 74 4.26 -1.59 -14.24
N ASP A 75 3.71 -2.61 -13.56
CA ASP A 75 2.97 -2.40 -12.31
C ASP A 75 3.92 -2.03 -11.16
N LEU A 76 5.10 -2.67 -11.10
CA LEU A 76 6.15 -2.29 -10.14
C LEU A 76 6.63 -0.86 -10.38
N LEU A 77 6.85 -0.47 -11.63
CA LEU A 77 7.22 0.89 -11.99
C LEU A 77 6.13 1.90 -11.61
N SER A 78 4.86 1.55 -11.78
CA SER A 78 3.74 2.41 -11.38
C SER A 78 3.68 2.63 -9.88
N ILE A 79 3.92 1.56 -9.09
CA ILE A 79 4.00 1.65 -7.62
C ILE A 79 5.18 2.55 -7.22
N LEU A 80 6.35 2.33 -7.82
CA LEU A 80 7.55 3.11 -7.52
C LEU A 80 7.34 4.60 -7.83
N LYS A 81 6.79 4.92 -9.00
CA LYS A 81 6.44 6.29 -9.39
C LYS A 81 5.45 6.92 -8.42
N ALA A 82 4.40 6.20 -8.04
CA ALA A 82 3.38 6.69 -7.11
C ALA A 82 3.95 6.92 -5.71
N SER A 83 4.76 5.99 -5.20
CA SER A 83 5.43 6.13 -3.91
C SER A 83 6.38 7.32 -3.90
N THR A 84 7.21 7.49 -4.95
CA THR A 84 8.12 8.61 -5.08
C THR A 84 7.37 9.94 -5.16
N ALA A 85 6.38 10.06 -6.04
CA ALA A 85 5.59 11.28 -6.19
C ALA A 85 4.80 11.61 -4.90
N GLY A 86 4.23 10.60 -4.26
CA GLY A 86 3.51 10.76 -2.98
C GLY A 86 4.43 11.24 -1.85
N THR A 87 5.63 10.71 -1.77
CA THR A 87 6.61 11.16 -0.75
C THR A 87 7.14 12.57 -1.03
N ILE A 88 7.43 12.91 -2.29
CA ILE A 88 7.84 14.26 -2.66
C ILE A 88 6.72 15.26 -2.31
N LEU A 89 5.48 14.93 -2.64
CA LEU A 89 4.34 15.79 -2.34
C LEU A 89 4.13 15.94 -0.83
N SER A 90 4.20 14.85 -0.06
CA SER A 90 4.06 14.91 1.40
C SER A 90 5.20 15.69 2.06
N ALA A 91 6.44 15.54 1.56
CA ALA A 91 7.58 16.30 2.03
C ALA A 91 7.41 17.80 1.73
N ALA A 92 7.04 18.16 0.50
CA ALA A 92 6.82 19.54 0.09
C ALA A 92 5.73 20.21 0.94
N LEU A 93 4.58 19.55 1.12
CA LEU A 93 3.48 20.07 1.95
C LEU A 93 3.87 20.19 3.42
N SER A 94 4.59 19.22 3.96
CA SER A 94 5.05 19.25 5.35
C SER A 94 6.04 20.40 5.58
N LEU A 95 6.95 20.64 4.63
CA LEU A 95 7.89 21.75 4.71
C LEU A 95 7.21 23.12 4.59
N MET A 96 6.16 23.23 3.76
CA MET A 96 5.40 24.48 3.63
C MET A 96 4.61 24.82 4.90
N VAL A 97 4.06 23.82 5.60
CA VAL A 97 3.19 24.04 6.76
C VAL A 97 3.99 24.13 8.06
N LEU A 98 4.97 23.27 8.25
CA LEU A 98 5.69 23.09 9.51
C LEU A 98 7.09 23.73 9.51
N GLY A 99 7.61 24.11 8.35
CA GLY A 99 8.99 24.57 8.21
C GLY A 99 10.02 23.47 8.35
N PHE A 100 11.29 23.83 8.14
CA PHE A 100 12.41 22.88 8.04
C PHE A 100 12.84 22.23 9.35
N PHE A 101 12.37 22.72 10.50
CA PHE A 101 12.91 22.34 11.81
C PHE A 101 12.09 21.30 12.57
N ILE A 102 10.82 21.07 12.20
CA ILE A 102 9.90 20.22 12.99
C ILE A 102 9.97 18.75 12.59
N VAL A 103 10.21 18.47 11.30
CA VAL A 103 10.33 17.09 10.81
C VAL A 103 11.77 16.83 10.35
N PRO A 104 12.50 15.91 11.00
CA PRO A 104 13.84 15.54 10.57
C PRO A 104 13.85 14.96 9.15
N ARG A 105 14.78 15.43 8.32
CA ARG A 105 14.89 15.03 6.90
C ARG A 105 15.00 13.52 6.71
N SER A 106 15.64 12.83 7.63
CA SER A 106 15.80 11.37 7.60
C SER A 106 14.47 10.63 7.60
N ILE A 107 13.43 11.19 8.22
CA ILE A 107 12.09 10.57 8.31
C ILE A 107 11.49 10.41 6.91
N PHE A 108 11.66 11.38 6.02
CA PHE A 108 11.14 11.30 4.64
C PHE A 108 11.77 10.14 3.87
N PHE A 109 13.09 9.90 4.04
CA PHE A 109 13.79 8.79 3.38
C PHE A 109 13.35 7.43 3.94
N ILE A 110 13.29 7.31 5.27
CA ILE A 110 12.87 6.06 5.92
C ILE A 110 11.41 5.76 5.55
N ASP A 111 10.53 6.75 5.63
CA ASP A 111 9.13 6.63 5.26
C ASP A 111 8.96 6.23 3.78
N TYR A 112 9.75 6.80 2.87
CA TYR A 112 9.75 6.41 1.45
C TYR A 112 10.08 4.93 1.25
N ILE A 113 11.14 4.45 1.88
CA ILE A 113 11.58 3.06 1.77
C ILE A 113 10.52 2.12 2.35
N LEU A 114 10.02 2.41 3.56
CA LEU A 114 9.00 1.60 4.22
C LEU A 114 7.69 1.57 3.45
N THR A 115 7.22 2.72 2.94
CA THR A 115 6.01 2.81 2.12
C THR A 115 6.15 2.02 0.83
N THR A 116 7.29 2.14 0.13
CA THR A 116 7.54 1.43 -1.13
C THR A 116 7.55 -0.08 -0.93
N ILE A 117 8.30 -0.57 0.06
CA ILE A 117 8.34 -1.99 0.41
C ILE A 117 6.95 -2.46 0.85
N GLY A 118 6.25 -1.68 1.66
CA GLY A 118 4.91 -1.99 2.14
C GLY A 118 3.90 -2.13 0.98
N PHE A 119 3.89 -1.21 0.03
CA PHE A 119 3.00 -1.28 -1.14
C PHE A 119 3.30 -2.49 -2.03
N ILE A 120 4.57 -2.80 -2.27
CA ILE A 120 4.95 -3.98 -3.05
C ILE A 120 4.52 -5.26 -2.30
N SER A 121 4.82 -5.34 -1.01
CA SER A 121 4.49 -6.51 -0.17
C SER A 121 2.98 -6.73 -0.05
N ALA A 122 2.21 -5.66 0.16
CA ALA A 122 0.74 -5.73 0.25
C ALA A 122 0.13 -6.28 -1.05
N ARG A 123 0.60 -5.84 -2.20
CA ARG A 123 0.11 -6.32 -3.50
C ARG A 123 0.53 -7.73 -3.80
N ALA A 124 1.76 -8.11 -3.45
CA ALA A 124 2.22 -9.49 -3.54
C ALA A 124 1.35 -10.40 -2.67
N ALA A 125 1.08 -10.02 -1.42
CA ALA A 125 0.25 -10.80 -0.49
C ALA A 125 -1.18 -11.02 -1.01
N VAL A 126 -1.85 -9.97 -1.48
CA VAL A 126 -3.21 -10.08 -2.06
C VAL A 126 -3.22 -11.02 -3.26
N ARG A 127 -2.18 -10.98 -4.10
CA ARG A 127 -2.05 -11.85 -5.26
C ARG A 127 -1.85 -13.32 -4.87
N PHE A 128 -0.95 -13.60 -3.92
CA PHE A 128 -0.74 -14.97 -3.42
C PHE A 128 -2.03 -15.55 -2.86
N TYR A 129 -2.76 -14.75 -2.09
CA TYR A 129 -4.04 -15.16 -1.51
C TYR A 129 -5.08 -15.47 -2.59
N SER A 130 -5.23 -14.60 -3.59
CA SER A 130 -6.15 -14.81 -4.71
C SER A 130 -5.82 -16.09 -5.49
N ASN A 131 -4.57 -16.32 -5.85
CA ASN A 131 -4.13 -17.52 -6.57
C ASN A 131 -4.40 -18.80 -5.78
N TYR A 132 -4.18 -18.79 -4.47
CA TYR A 132 -4.45 -19.94 -3.61
C TYR A 132 -5.92 -20.35 -3.64
N PHE A 133 -6.84 -19.39 -3.59
CA PHE A 133 -8.28 -19.67 -3.66
C PHE A 133 -8.71 -20.20 -5.04
N PHE A 134 -8.21 -19.64 -6.14
CA PHE A 134 -8.52 -20.11 -7.48
C PHE A 134 -8.06 -21.55 -7.71
N VAL A 135 -6.87 -21.91 -7.25
CA VAL A 135 -6.36 -23.29 -7.36
C VAL A 135 -7.21 -24.25 -6.54
N LYS A 136 -7.62 -23.87 -5.33
CA LYS A 136 -8.47 -24.69 -4.46
C LYS A 136 -9.86 -24.94 -5.07
N GLN A 137 -10.50 -23.91 -5.64
CA GLN A 137 -11.78 -24.04 -6.33
C GLN A 137 -11.69 -24.95 -7.56
N LYS A 138 -10.63 -24.82 -8.38
CA LYS A 138 -10.43 -25.64 -9.56
C LYS A 138 -10.26 -27.11 -9.20
N LYS A 139 -9.58 -27.40 -8.10
CA LYS A 139 -9.40 -28.76 -7.59
C LYS A 139 -10.72 -29.36 -7.07
N SER A 140 -11.52 -28.58 -6.36
CA SER A 140 -12.85 -29.00 -5.86
C SER A 140 -13.82 -29.31 -7.01
N ASN A 141 -13.87 -28.45 -8.03
CA ASN A 141 -14.74 -28.64 -9.18
C ASN A 141 -14.33 -29.85 -10.05
N ARG A 142 -13.04 -30.16 -10.15
CA ARG A 142 -12.56 -31.36 -10.85
C ARG A 142 -12.99 -32.64 -10.13
N ILE A 143 -12.91 -32.67 -8.80
CA ILE A 143 -13.31 -33.84 -8.00
C ILE A 143 -14.83 -34.04 -8.11
N SER A 144 -15.62 -32.97 -8.03
CA SER A 144 -17.07 -33.04 -8.18
C SER A 144 -17.51 -33.54 -9.56
N ASN A 145 -16.83 -33.09 -10.63
CA ASN A 145 -17.17 -33.51 -11.99
C ASN A 145 -16.78 -34.96 -12.25
N ASN A 146 -15.65 -35.42 -11.71
CA ASN A 146 -15.20 -36.82 -11.85
C ASN A 146 -16.14 -37.82 -11.11
N ASN A 147 -16.69 -37.39 -9.97
CA ASN A 147 -17.68 -38.19 -9.26
C ASN A 147 -19.03 -38.26 -9.97
N LYS A 148 -19.47 -37.18 -10.66
CA LYS A 148 -20.67 -37.19 -11.48
C LYS A 148 -20.55 -38.14 -12.68
N THR A 149 -19.40 -38.18 -13.33
CA THR A 149 -19.16 -39.06 -14.47
C THR A 149 -19.11 -40.54 -14.06
N LYS A 150 -18.63 -40.84 -12.84
CA LYS A 150 -18.64 -42.21 -12.29
C LYS A 150 -20.02 -42.74 -11.90
N LEU A 151 -20.97 -41.86 -11.65
CA LEU A 151 -22.37 -42.21 -11.28
C LEU A 151 -23.28 -42.41 -12.51
N LEU A 152 -22.80 -42.07 -13.70
CA LEU A 152 -23.54 -42.15 -14.98
C LEU A 152 -23.10 -43.36 -15.84
N LEU A 153 -22.10 -44.14 -15.39
CA LEU A 153 -21.65 -45.38 -15.93
C LEU A 153 -22.06 -46.57 -15.05
#